data_6bed645aa0f8aac147e8bc2d0b4c52b3
#
_entry.id   6bed645aa0f8aac147e8bc2d0b4c52b3
#
_cell.length_a   1.000
_cell.length_b   1.000
_cell.length_c   1.000
_cell.angle_alpha   90.00
_cell.angle_beta   90.00
_cell.angle_gamma   90.00
#
_symmetry.space_group_name_H-M   'P 1'
#
loop_
_entity.id
_entity.type
_entity.pdbx_description
1 polymer ?
#
loop_
_entity_poly.entity_id
_entity_poly.type
_entity_poly.pdbx_seq_one_letter_code
_entity_poly.pdbx_strand_id
1 'polypeptide(L)'
;MNHLNINKQLISFNKDNEHDKYEDIINDLHNKKKIALISDAGTPGISDPGHVLIKACINNNIQTQSLPGATAFVPALVNSGLDTTNFTFYGFLKNRNEKKKQELSKVLSLNSTIILY
;
A
#
# COMPACT_ATOMS: atom_id res chain seq x y z
N MET A 1 16.09 1.98 -11.49
CA MET A 1 16.62 3.31 -11.10
C MET A 1 17.72 3.83 -12.02
N ASN A 2 18.14 3.06 -13.01
CA ASN A 2 19.26 3.43 -13.89
C ASN A 2 19.05 4.74 -14.68
N HIS A 3 17.84 5.03 -15.15
CA HIS A 3 17.56 6.28 -15.87
C HIS A 3 17.51 7.53 -15.01
N LEU A 4 17.53 7.42 -13.69
CA LEU A 4 17.60 8.55 -12.77
C LEU A 4 19.02 8.76 -12.22
N ASN A 5 19.99 7.97 -12.67
CA ASN A 5 21.36 7.95 -12.15
C ASN A 5 21.44 7.82 -10.63
N ILE A 6 20.48 7.12 -10.02
CA ILE A 6 20.44 6.90 -8.58
C ILE A 6 21.20 5.61 -8.26
N ASN A 7 22.36 5.76 -7.64
CA ASN A 7 23.18 4.66 -7.15
C ASN A 7 23.06 4.54 -5.63
N LYS A 8 22.09 3.77 -5.16
CA LYS A 8 21.84 3.51 -3.74
C LYS A 8 21.67 2.02 -3.50
N GLN A 9 22.00 1.59 -2.30
CA GLN A 9 21.71 0.23 -1.87
C GLN A 9 20.20 -0.01 -1.92
N LEU A 10 19.79 -1.10 -2.55
CA LEU A 10 18.40 -1.53 -2.63
C LEU A 10 18.20 -2.71 -1.68
N ILE A 11 17.11 -2.65 -0.92
CA ILE A 11 16.65 -3.73 -0.06
C ILE A 11 15.33 -4.23 -0.66
N SER A 12 15.28 -5.50 -1.04
CA SER A 12 14.02 -6.11 -1.47
C SER A 12 13.06 -6.17 -0.28
N PHE A 13 11.89 -5.58 -0.43
CA PHE A 13 10.84 -5.54 0.58
C PHE A 13 9.49 -5.88 -0.07
N ASN A 14 8.91 -7.02 0.30
CA ASN A 14 7.69 -7.55 -0.29
C ASN A 14 6.85 -8.28 0.77
N LYS A 15 5.66 -8.76 0.40
CA LYS A 15 4.72 -9.43 1.32
C LYS A 15 5.29 -10.68 1.99
N ASP A 16 6.24 -11.35 1.34
CA ASP A 16 6.80 -12.60 1.86
C ASP A 16 7.94 -12.36 2.87
N ASN A 17 8.59 -11.18 2.80
CA ASN A 17 9.76 -10.87 3.62
C ASN A 17 9.59 -9.63 4.53
N GLU A 18 8.47 -8.91 4.46
CA GLU A 18 8.28 -7.68 5.23
C GLU A 18 8.35 -7.92 6.76
N HIS A 19 7.87 -9.10 7.22
CA HIS A 19 7.92 -9.46 8.63
C HIS A 19 9.32 -9.81 9.15
N ASP A 20 10.23 -10.22 8.27
CA ASP A 20 11.61 -10.56 8.64
C ASP A 20 12.53 -9.34 8.58
N LYS A 21 12.19 -8.37 7.73
CA LYS A 21 13.07 -7.23 7.40
C LYS A 21 12.73 -5.93 8.11
N TYR A 22 11.52 -5.78 8.63
CA TYR A 22 11.15 -4.50 9.21
C TYR A 22 11.99 -4.12 10.42
N GLU A 23 12.46 -5.09 11.22
CA GLU A 23 13.29 -4.83 12.42
C GLU A 23 14.65 -4.24 12.05
N ASP A 24 15.31 -4.78 11.02
CA ASP A 24 16.58 -4.25 10.53
C ASP A 24 16.41 -2.82 9.99
N ILE A 25 15.30 -2.56 9.30
CA ILE A 25 14.97 -1.23 8.80
C ILE A 25 14.71 -0.26 9.95
N ILE A 26 14.02 -0.66 11.01
CA ILE A 26 13.80 0.15 12.20
C ILE A 26 15.13 0.49 12.88
N ASN A 27 16.04 -0.49 13.02
CA ASN A 27 17.37 -0.25 13.55
C ASN A 27 18.17 0.75 12.72
N ASP A 28 18.10 0.64 11.40
CA ASP A 28 18.74 1.59 10.49
C ASP A 28 18.18 3.01 10.64
N LEU A 29 16.87 3.14 10.80
CA LEU A 29 16.21 4.43 11.02
C LEU A 29 16.59 5.05 12.38
N HIS A 30 16.71 4.26 13.45
CA HIS A 30 17.23 4.73 14.74
C HIS A 30 18.68 5.20 14.62
N ASN A 31 19.47 4.59 13.75
CA ASN A 31 20.83 5.02 13.42
C ASN A 31 20.85 6.23 12.45
N LYS A 32 19.73 6.97 12.35
CA LYS A 32 19.57 8.19 11.54
C LYS A 32 19.76 7.99 10.04
N LYS A 33 19.67 6.78 9.53
CA LYS A 33 19.60 6.54 8.09
C LYS A 33 18.26 7.05 7.54
N LYS A 34 18.29 7.60 6.33
CA LYS A 34 17.08 7.99 5.59
C LYS A 34 16.75 6.89 4.59
N ILE A 35 15.54 6.37 4.67
CA ILE A 35 15.08 5.26 3.84
C ILE A 35 13.86 5.70 3.05
N ALA A 36 13.82 5.36 1.77
CA ALA A 36 12.67 5.54 0.91
C ALA A 36 12.06 4.16 0.60
N LEU A 37 10.78 3.99 0.90
CA LEU A 37 9.99 2.85 0.43
C LEU A 37 9.40 3.22 -0.94
N ILE A 38 9.63 2.38 -1.92
CA ILE A 38 9.12 2.54 -3.28
C ILE A 38 8.39 1.27 -3.72
N SER A 39 7.42 1.41 -4.60
CA SER A 39 6.69 0.33 -5.24
C SER A 39 6.83 0.40 -6.76
N ASP A 40 6.37 -0.61 -7.46
CA ASP A 40 6.42 -0.65 -8.93
C ASP A 40 5.51 0.42 -9.55
N ALA A 41 4.39 0.71 -8.91
CA ALA A 41 3.47 1.76 -9.32
C ALA A 41 2.67 2.30 -8.13
N GLY A 42 2.36 3.59 -8.18
CA GLY A 42 1.50 4.23 -7.20
C GLY A 42 2.17 4.50 -5.85
N THR A 43 1.36 4.62 -4.80
CA THR A 43 1.81 4.89 -3.43
C THR A 43 1.99 3.58 -2.67
N PRO A 44 3.19 3.30 -2.09
CA PRO A 44 3.42 2.11 -1.27
C PRO A 44 2.44 2.01 -0.10
N GLY A 45 2.11 0.78 0.32
CA GLY A 45 1.22 0.52 1.45
C GLY A 45 -0.27 0.47 1.11
N ILE A 46 -0.68 0.85 -0.10
CA ILE A 46 -2.06 0.72 -0.59
C ILE A 46 -2.12 -0.42 -1.60
N SER A 47 -2.61 -1.58 -1.18
CA SER A 47 -2.55 -2.86 -1.91
C SER A 47 -1.13 -3.36 -2.21
N ASP A 48 -0.13 -2.71 -1.65
CA ASP A 48 1.31 -2.96 -1.75
C ASP A 48 1.91 -3.25 -0.37
N PRO A 49 3.12 -3.84 -0.29
CA PRO A 49 3.88 -3.96 0.95
C PRO A 49 4.15 -2.59 1.59
N GLY A 50 4.29 -2.57 2.92
CA GLY A 50 4.67 -1.36 3.65
C GLY A 50 3.84 -1.10 4.91
N HIS A 51 2.64 -1.66 5.02
CA HIS A 51 1.79 -1.45 6.20
C HIS A 51 2.49 -1.88 7.50
N VAL A 52 3.16 -3.03 7.50
CA VAL A 52 3.90 -3.55 8.67
C VAL A 52 5.02 -2.59 9.07
N LEU A 53 5.79 -2.12 8.10
CA LEU A 53 6.88 -1.19 8.32
C LEU A 53 6.39 0.17 8.85
N ILE A 54 5.36 0.74 8.24
CA ILE A 54 4.79 2.03 8.68
C ILE A 54 4.25 1.91 10.11
N LYS A 55 3.54 0.83 10.42
CA LYS A 55 3.06 0.56 11.78
C LYS A 55 4.22 0.45 12.77
N ALA A 56 5.31 -0.25 12.40
CA ALA A 56 6.50 -0.36 13.23
C ALA A 56 7.17 1.01 13.43
N CYS A 57 7.26 1.84 12.40
CA CYS A 57 7.78 3.21 12.53
C CYS A 57 6.97 4.04 13.53
N ILE A 58 5.64 4.00 13.43
CA ILE A 58 4.74 4.72 14.36
C ILE A 58 4.97 4.24 15.80
N ASN A 59 5.03 2.92 16.03
CA ASN A 59 5.24 2.34 17.35
C ASN A 59 6.62 2.70 17.95
N ASN A 60 7.60 2.99 17.12
CA ASN A 60 8.94 3.40 17.52
C ASN A 60 9.15 4.93 17.50
N ASN A 61 8.08 5.73 17.36
CA ASN A 61 8.13 7.19 17.25
C ASN A 61 9.06 7.70 16.11
N ILE A 62 9.17 6.92 15.04
CA ILE A 62 9.92 7.30 13.85
C ILE A 62 8.99 8.04 12.91
N GLN A 63 9.37 9.26 12.55
CA GLN A 63 8.61 10.08 11.62
C GLN A 63 8.62 9.47 10.21
N THR A 64 7.43 9.33 9.62
CA THR A 64 7.25 8.90 8.25
C THR A 64 6.56 10.01 7.44
N GLN A 65 6.87 10.09 6.16
CA GLN A 65 6.24 11.02 5.24
C GLN A 65 5.80 10.27 3.98
N SER A 66 4.51 10.34 3.68
CA SER A 66 3.98 9.88 2.39
C SER A 66 4.03 11.04 1.39
N LEU A 67 4.57 10.77 0.21
CA LEU A 67 4.57 11.72 -0.88
C LEU A 67 3.36 11.48 -1.78
N PRO A 68 2.69 12.54 -2.28
CA PRO A 68 1.63 12.39 -3.26
C PRO A 68 2.15 11.68 -4.50
N GLY A 69 1.38 10.74 -5.01
CA GLY A 69 1.73 9.96 -6.19
C GLY A 69 0.49 9.60 -7.01
N ALA A 70 0.71 9.02 -8.17
CA ALA A 70 -0.35 8.51 -9.03
C ALA A 70 -1.15 7.42 -8.32
N THR A 71 -2.48 7.47 -8.46
CA THR A 71 -3.39 6.43 -7.98
C THR A 71 -4.36 6.07 -9.08
N ALA A 72 -4.57 4.79 -9.37
CA ALA A 72 -5.51 4.38 -10.42
C ALA A 72 -6.97 4.52 -9.97
N PHE A 73 -7.26 4.27 -8.70
CA PHE A 73 -8.63 4.27 -8.21
C PHE A 73 -9.27 5.68 -8.19
N VAL A 74 -8.51 6.74 -7.96
CA VAL A 74 -9.05 8.10 -7.91
C VAL A 74 -9.63 8.53 -9.26
N PRO A 75 -8.89 8.51 -10.38
CA PRO A 75 -9.47 8.85 -11.68
C PRO A 75 -10.56 7.85 -12.11
N ALA A 76 -10.47 6.58 -11.76
CA ALA A 76 -11.52 5.61 -12.04
C ALA A 76 -12.83 5.99 -11.33
N LEU A 77 -12.77 6.32 -10.05
CA LEU A 77 -13.92 6.77 -9.27
C LEU A 77 -14.51 8.06 -9.84
N VAL A 78 -13.70 9.07 -10.12
CA VAL A 78 -14.16 10.36 -10.67
C VAL A 78 -14.85 10.18 -12.03
N ASN A 79 -14.33 9.32 -12.89
CA ASN A 79 -14.88 9.09 -14.23
C ASN A 79 -16.04 8.08 -14.26
N SER A 80 -16.34 7.41 -13.14
CA SER A 80 -17.41 6.40 -13.10
C SER A 80 -18.82 6.98 -13.12
N GLY A 81 -18.98 8.24 -12.71
CA GLY A 81 -20.30 8.86 -12.49
C GLY A 81 -21.04 8.34 -11.27
N LEU A 82 -20.42 7.48 -10.44
CA LEU A 82 -20.97 7.00 -9.19
C LEU A 82 -20.73 8.02 -8.07
N ASP A 83 -21.41 7.81 -6.93
CA ASP A 83 -21.21 8.66 -5.75
C ASP A 83 -19.75 8.61 -5.27
N THR A 84 -19.11 9.77 -5.20
CA THR A 84 -17.74 9.97 -4.76
C THR A 84 -17.64 10.46 -3.31
N THR A 85 -18.78 10.76 -2.66
CA THR A 85 -18.79 11.27 -1.28
C THR A 85 -18.62 10.16 -0.26
N ASN A 86 -19.13 8.96 -0.59
CA ASN A 86 -18.98 7.77 0.23
C ASN A 86 -18.55 6.57 -0.62
N PHE A 87 -17.30 6.19 -0.49
CA PHE A 87 -16.74 5.06 -1.22
C PHE A 87 -15.87 4.17 -0.33
N THR A 88 -15.78 2.90 -0.72
CA THR A 88 -14.92 1.92 -0.05
C THR A 88 -13.91 1.38 -1.07
N PHE A 89 -12.63 1.66 -0.83
CA PHE A 89 -11.54 0.99 -1.55
C PHE A 89 -11.27 -0.35 -0.86
N TYR A 90 -11.62 -1.44 -1.54
CA TYR A 90 -11.48 -2.79 -1.01
C TYR A 90 -10.16 -3.46 -1.44
N GLY A 91 -9.62 -3.05 -2.59
CA GLY A 91 -8.43 -3.65 -3.19
C GLY A 91 -8.74 -4.97 -3.90
N PHE A 92 -7.91 -5.99 -3.73
CA PHE A 92 -8.02 -7.27 -4.42
C PHE A 92 -8.90 -8.27 -3.67
N LEU A 93 -9.79 -8.94 -4.40
CA LEU A 93 -10.53 -10.08 -3.88
C LEU A 93 -9.63 -11.34 -3.80
N LYS A 94 -9.95 -12.25 -2.89
CA LYS A 94 -9.22 -13.51 -2.74
C LYS A 94 -9.38 -14.40 -3.96
N ASN A 95 -8.33 -15.12 -4.36
CA ASN A 95 -8.29 -15.91 -5.60
C ASN A 95 -9.11 -17.22 -5.57
N ARG A 96 -9.67 -17.65 -4.42
CA ARG A 96 -10.42 -18.91 -4.32
C ARG A 96 -11.90 -18.66 -4.56
N ASN A 97 -12.50 -19.37 -5.55
CA ASN A 97 -13.87 -19.14 -6.06
C ASN A 97 -14.95 -19.03 -4.98
N GLU A 98 -15.00 -19.94 -4.02
CA GLU A 98 -16.01 -19.92 -2.93
C GLU A 98 -15.79 -18.71 -1.98
N LYS A 99 -14.55 -18.50 -1.58
CA LYS A 99 -14.19 -17.37 -0.71
C LYS A 99 -14.37 -16.03 -1.43
N LYS A 100 -14.12 -15.97 -2.74
CA LYS A 100 -14.32 -14.80 -3.57
C LYS A 100 -15.80 -14.41 -3.66
N LYS A 101 -16.71 -15.37 -3.83
CA LYS A 101 -18.16 -15.11 -3.87
C LYS A 101 -18.67 -14.58 -2.53
N GLN A 102 -18.27 -15.21 -1.42
CA GLN A 102 -18.66 -14.78 -0.06
C GLN A 102 -18.14 -13.36 0.24
N GLU A 103 -16.89 -13.10 -0.14
CA GLU A 103 -16.25 -11.80 0.05
C GLU A 103 -16.93 -10.72 -0.80
N LEU A 104 -17.22 -11.02 -2.07
CA LEU A 104 -17.93 -10.12 -2.97
C LEU A 104 -19.35 -9.79 -2.44
N SER A 105 -20.11 -10.78 -1.98
CA SER A 105 -21.43 -10.56 -1.38
C SER A 105 -21.35 -9.64 -0.15
N LYS A 106 -20.32 -9.81 0.65
CA LYS A 106 -20.06 -8.98 1.84
C LYS A 106 -19.73 -7.54 1.46
N VAL A 107 -18.89 -7.36 0.44
CA VAL A 107 -18.49 -6.05 -0.04
C VAL A 107 -19.67 -5.32 -0.70
N LEU A 108 -20.47 -6.03 -1.52
CA LEU A 108 -21.63 -5.45 -2.20
C LEU A 108 -22.78 -5.11 -1.23
N SER A 109 -22.77 -5.61 0.00
CA SER A 109 -23.74 -5.20 1.03
C SER A 109 -23.40 -3.87 1.70
N LEU A 110 -22.23 -3.30 1.43
CA LEU A 110 -21.85 -1.97 1.92
C LEU A 110 -22.64 -0.89 1.17
N ASN A 111 -23.20 0.06 1.92
CA ASN A 111 -23.93 1.17 1.33
C ASN A 111 -22.97 2.29 0.88
N SER A 112 -22.10 1.97 -0.09
CA SER A 112 -21.09 2.90 -0.62
C SER A 112 -20.67 2.50 -2.04
N THR A 113 -20.08 3.41 -2.77
CA THR A 113 -19.41 3.06 -4.03
C THR A 113 -18.20 2.16 -3.73
N ILE A 114 -18.14 0.99 -4.35
CA ILE A 114 -17.08 0.00 -4.11
C ILE A 114 -16.02 0.08 -5.20
N ILE A 115 -14.77 0.11 -4.79
CA ILE A 115 -13.61 0.08 -5.69
C ILE A 115 -12.83 -1.21 -5.45
N LEU A 116 -12.70 -2.00 -6.49
CA LEU A 116 -11.94 -3.25 -6.54
C LEU A 116 -10.78 -3.11 -7.53
N TYR A 117 -9.69 -3.85 -7.24
CA TYR A 117 -8.57 -4.05 -8.16
C TYR A 117 -8.61 -5.46 -8.75
#